data_2a522a7831e69479752d4a5fc55f56b1
#
_entry.id   2a522a7831e69479752d4a5fc55f56b1
#
_cell.length_a   1.000
_cell.length_b   1.000
_cell.length_c   1.000
_cell.angle_alpha   90.00
_cell.angle_beta   90.00
_cell.angle_gamma   90.00
#
_symmetry.space_group_name_H-M   'P 1'
#
loop_
_entity.id
_entity.type
_entity.pdbx_description
1 polymer ?
#
loop_
_entity_poly.entity_id
_entity_poly.type
_entity_poly.pdbx_seq_one_letter_code
_entity_poly.pdbx_strand_id
1 'polypeptide(L)'
;MGDCPDLAALAQVMTAEAQANRCGSHLAMARLFEATLVLVLRRAIDASPPEPGLLSGLSHPRLHRALVAIHAAPARPWTIELLSAEAGMSRSRFMADFTDRIGTSPLAYVTQWRMGLAHVALNQGASVRDAARSVGYETAAGFRRAWLRHFGALPLAAAPADHTAQPFT
;
A
#
# COMPACT_ATOMS: atom_id res chain seq x y z
N MET A 1 -10.12 4.17 -27.20
CA MET A 1 -9.39 3.06 -26.57
C MET A 1 -7.95 3.20 -27.04
N GLY A 2 -7.08 3.82 -26.22
CA GLY A 2 -5.73 4.20 -26.66
C GLY A 2 -4.84 2.97 -26.79
N ASP A 3 -4.20 2.87 -27.94
CA ASP A 3 -3.22 1.84 -28.26
C ASP A 3 -2.07 1.87 -27.23
N CYS A 4 -1.73 0.73 -26.64
CA CYS A 4 -0.67 0.57 -25.65
C CYS A 4 0.41 -0.36 -26.20
N PRO A 5 1.32 0.16 -27.01
CA PRO A 5 2.35 -0.65 -27.65
C PRO A 5 3.20 -1.42 -26.62
N ASP A 6 3.52 -0.80 -25.48
CA ASP A 6 4.33 -1.41 -24.43
C ASP A 6 3.63 -2.61 -23.76
N LEU A 7 2.33 -2.47 -23.42
CA LEU A 7 1.56 -3.58 -22.85
C LEU A 7 1.30 -4.69 -23.87
N ALA A 8 1.07 -4.33 -25.14
CA ALA A 8 0.91 -5.32 -26.19
C ALA A 8 2.19 -6.11 -26.43
N ALA A 9 3.35 -5.44 -26.46
CA ALA A 9 4.66 -6.10 -26.57
C ALA A 9 4.93 -7.05 -25.40
N LEU A 10 4.66 -6.61 -24.16
CA LEU A 10 4.80 -7.48 -22.99
C LEU A 10 3.87 -8.70 -23.04
N ALA A 11 2.62 -8.51 -23.45
CA ALA A 11 1.68 -9.62 -23.60
C ALA A 11 2.15 -10.66 -24.62
N GLN A 12 2.76 -10.21 -25.73
CA GLN A 12 3.35 -11.09 -26.72
C GLN A 12 4.53 -11.90 -26.16
N VAL A 13 5.44 -11.23 -25.44
CA VAL A 13 6.58 -11.88 -24.78
C VAL A 13 6.10 -12.91 -23.76
N MET A 14 5.11 -12.56 -22.93
CA MET A 14 4.52 -13.46 -21.94
C MET A 14 3.88 -14.68 -22.58
N THR A 15 3.16 -14.49 -23.69
CA THR A 15 2.53 -15.59 -24.43
C THR A 15 3.60 -16.53 -25.02
N ALA A 16 4.64 -15.98 -25.62
CA ALA A 16 5.74 -16.74 -26.18
C ALA A 16 6.49 -17.55 -25.10
N GLU A 17 6.74 -16.93 -23.93
CA GLU A 17 7.42 -17.60 -22.82
C GLU A 17 6.56 -18.72 -22.19
N ALA A 18 5.25 -18.49 -22.06
CA ALA A 18 4.32 -19.50 -21.56
C ALA A 18 4.24 -20.72 -22.47
N GLN A 19 4.33 -20.53 -23.80
CA GLN A 19 4.29 -21.61 -24.78
C GLN A 19 5.62 -22.39 -24.89
N ALA A 20 6.73 -21.73 -24.64
CA ALA A 20 8.06 -22.29 -24.88
C ALA A 20 8.52 -23.33 -23.83
N ASN A 21 7.88 -23.35 -22.66
CA ASN A 21 8.15 -24.29 -21.54
C ASN A 21 9.67 -24.51 -21.26
N ARG A 22 10.45 -23.40 -21.25
CA ARG A 22 11.91 -23.42 -21.07
C ARG A 22 12.31 -23.44 -19.61
N CYS A 23 13.53 -23.87 -19.33
CA CYS A 23 14.13 -23.73 -18.01
C CYS A 23 14.13 -22.24 -17.60
N GLY A 24 13.61 -21.92 -16.40
CA GLY A 24 13.51 -20.55 -15.93
C GLY A 24 12.23 -19.79 -16.35
N SER A 25 11.34 -20.38 -17.16
CA SER A 25 10.08 -19.78 -17.59
C SER A 25 9.26 -19.21 -16.43
N HIS A 26 9.16 -19.93 -15.32
CA HIS A 26 8.41 -19.45 -14.15
C HIS A 26 8.99 -18.14 -13.58
N LEU A 27 10.31 -18.04 -13.50
CA LEU A 27 10.98 -16.81 -13.03
C LEU A 27 10.80 -15.67 -14.03
N ALA A 28 10.96 -15.94 -15.33
CA ALA A 28 10.75 -14.96 -16.38
C ALA A 28 9.31 -14.43 -16.35
N MET A 29 8.33 -15.32 -16.26
CA MET A 29 6.91 -14.94 -16.16
C MET A 29 6.63 -14.07 -14.93
N ALA A 30 7.20 -14.39 -13.76
CA ALA A 30 7.02 -13.58 -12.55
C ALA A 30 7.53 -12.13 -12.77
N ARG A 31 8.71 -11.96 -13.39
CA ARG A 31 9.28 -10.63 -13.69
C ARG A 31 8.49 -9.86 -14.76
N LEU A 32 8.01 -10.54 -15.78
CA LEU A 32 7.14 -9.94 -16.77
C LEU A 32 5.80 -9.49 -16.17
N PHE A 33 5.25 -10.27 -15.28
CA PHE A 33 4.02 -9.90 -14.53
C PHE A 33 4.23 -8.66 -13.67
N GLU A 34 5.33 -8.59 -12.92
CA GLU A 34 5.70 -7.42 -12.11
C GLU A 34 5.81 -6.15 -12.99
N ALA A 35 6.53 -6.26 -14.12
CA ALA A 35 6.66 -5.14 -15.06
C ALA A 35 5.31 -4.70 -15.64
N THR A 36 4.48 -5.66 -16.04
CA THR A 36 3.13 -5.39 -16.55
C THR A 36 2.28 -4.65 -15.54
N LEU A 37 2.29 -5.11 -14.26
CA LEU A 37 1.56 -4.46 -13.17
C LEU A 37 1.99 -3.01 -12.99
N VAL A 38 3.30 -2.74 -13.01
CA VAL A 38 3.83 -1.36 -12.88
C VAL A 38 3.33 -0.47 -14.04
N LEU A 39 3.34 -0.98 -15.26
CA LEU A 39 2.86 -0.20 -16.43
C LEU A 39 1.36 0.06 -16.39
N VAL A 40 0.56 -0.94 -15.97
CA VAL A 40 -0.89 -0.79 -15.80
C VAL A 40 -1.20 0.24 -14.70
N LEU A 41 -0.50 0.16 -13.55
CA LEU A 41 -0.68 1.13 -12.46
C LEU A 41 -0.26 2.55 -12.89
N ARG A 42 0.88 2.70 -13.59
CA ARG A 42 1.33 3.99 -14.12
C ARG A 42 0.27 4.57 -15.03
N ARG A 43 -0.26 3.76 -15.96
CA ARG A 43 -1.31 4.21 -16.86
C ARG A 43 -2.61 4.57 -16.14
N ALA A 44 -3.00 3.80 -15.10
CA ALA A 44 -4.15 4.13 -14.29
C ALA A 44 -3.97 5.48 -13.55
N ILE A 45 -2.75 5.78 -13.09
CA ILE A 45 -2.40 7.06 -12.48
C ILE A 45 -2.48 8.20 -13.52
N ASP A 46 -1.93 8.00 -14.71
CA ASP A 46 -1.91 9.00 -15.79
C ASP A 46 -3.33 9.26 -16.34
N ALA A 47 -4.15 8.21 -16.44
CA ALA A 47 -5.55 8.31 -16.87
C ALA A 47 -6.49 8.90 -15.82
N SER A 48 -6.01 9.10 -14.61
CA SER A 48 -6.67 9.55 -13.37
C SER A 48 -8.14 9.92 -13.52
N PRO A 49 -9.07 9.13 -12.97
CA PRO A 49 -10.46 9.51 -12.96
C PRO A 49 -10.66 10.80 -12.13
N PRO A 50 -11.66 11.62 -12.42
CA PRO A 50 -12.01 12.81 -11.64
C PRO A 50 -12.49 12.48 -10.22
N GLU A 51 -12.70 11.20 -9.90
CA GLU A 51 -13.18 10.77 -8.59
C GLU A 51 -12.06 10.76 -7.54
N PRO A 52 -12.40 11.17 -6.29
CA PRO A 52 -11.46 11.11 -5.19
C PRO A 52 -10.94 9.68 -4.95
N GLY A 53 -9.64 9.55 -4.69
CA GLY A 53 -9.02 8.27 -4.39
C GLY A 53 -7.49 8.30 -4.47
N LEU A 54 -6.85 7.17 -4.12
CA LEU A 54 -5.39 7.06 -4.10
C LEU A 54 -4.75 7.42 -5.46
N LEU A 55 -5.32 6.96 -6.56
CA LEU A 55 -4.79 7.25 -7.90
C LEU A 55 -4.84 8.74 -8.22
N SER A 56 -5.93 9.44 -7.85
CA SER A 56 -6.05 10.89 -7.99
C SER A 56 -5.01 11.65 -7.18
N GLY A 57 -4.70 11.17 -5.97
CA GLY A 57 -3.63 11.74 -5.15
C GLY A 57 -2.23 11.48 -5.71
N LEU A 58 -1.97 10.27 -6.22
CA LEU A 58 -0.68 9.89 -6.81
C LEU A 58 -0.40 10.61 -8.13
N SER A 59 -1.42 10.95 -8.92
CA SER A 59 -1.27 11.76 -10.13
C SER A 59 -0.96 13.23 -9.84
N HIS A 60 -1.22 13.73 -8.62
CA HIS A 60 -0.92 15.10 -8.27
C HIS A 60 0.55 15.27 -7.83
N PRO A 61 1.38 16.08 -8.54
CA PRO A 61 2.84 16.10 -8.35
C PRO A 61 3.32 16.40 -6.94
N ARG A 62 2.56 17.18 -6.17
CA ARG A 62 2.91 17.56 -4.79
C ARG A 62 2.35 16.58 -3.76
N LEU A 63 1.09 16.14 -3.90
CA LEU A 63 0.50 15.15 -2.98
C LEU A 63 1.19 13.81 -3.07
N HIS A 64 1.62 13.40 -4.28
CA HIS A 64 2.42 12.21 -4.49
C HIS A 64 3.62 12.13 -3.53
N ARG A 65 4.35 13.23 -3.31
CA ARG A 65 5.51 13.26 -2.40
C ARG A 65 5.12 12.93 -0.97
N ALA A 66 4.03 13.50 -0.47
CA ALA A 66 3.52 13.20 0.87
C ALA A 66 3.03 11.76 0.99
N LEU A 67 2.33 11.23 -0.02
CA LEU A 67 1.87 9.84 -0.05
C LEU A 67 3.04 8.86 -0.03
N VAL A 68 4.06 9.08 -0.85
CA VAL A 68 5.28 8.26 -0.86
C VAL A 68 5.98 8.31 0.50
N ALA A 69 6.08 9.48 1.13
CA ALA A 69 6.69 9.63 2.45
C ALA A 69 5.91 8.86 3.54
N ILE A 70 4.57 8.92 3.53
CA ILE A 70 3.71 8.14 4.44
C ILE A 70 3.95 6.64 4.27
N HIS A 71 3.97 6.17 3.03
CA HIS A 71 4.13 4.75 2.72
C HIS A 71 5.53 4.23 3.08
N ALA A 72 6.56 5.03 2.86
CA ALA A 72 7.96 4.68 3.19
C ALA A 72 8.23 4.66 4.70
N ALA A 73 7.56 5.51 5.48
CA ALA A 73 7.79 5.62 6.91
C ALA A 73 6.46 5.69 7.71
N PRO A 74 5.66 4.61 7.74
CA PRO A 74 4.34 4.63 8.38
C PRO A 74 4.42 4.87 9.90
N ALA A 75 5.49 4.43 10.55
CA ALA A 75 5.69 4.60 11.99
C ALA A 75 6.09 6.02 12.40
N ARG A 76 6.54 6.86 11.46
CA ARG A 76 6.93 8.26 11.75
C ARG A 76 5.75 9.03 12.36
N PRO A 77 5.95 9.87 13.40
CA PRO A 77 4.88 10.67 14.01
C PRO A 77 4.45 11.80 13.08
N TRP A 78 3.67 11.45 12.06
CA TRP A 78 3.19 12.39 11.06
C TRP A 78 2.27 13.45 11.64
N THR A 79 2.53 14.70 11.31
CA THR A 79 1.68 15.87 11.57
C THR A 79 1.32 16.55 10.27
N ILE A 80 0.34 17.44 10.29
CA ILE A 80 -0.03 18.21 9.09
C ILE A 80 1.14 19.07 8.61
N GLU A 81 1.93 19.59 9.54
CA GLU A 81 3.14 20.38 9.26
C GLU A 81 4.17 19.56 8.48
N LEU A 82 4.48 18.35 8.95
CA LEU A 82 5.43 17.46 8.29
C LEU A 82 4.92 17.05 6.90
N LEU A 83 3.67 16.65 6.78
CA LEU A 83 3.08 16.24 5.52
C LEU A 83 3.01 17.37 4.49
N SER A 84 2.63 18.58 4.92
CA SER A 84 2.60 19.75 4.04
C SER A 84 4.00 20.16 3.60
N ALA A 85 5.01 20.01 4.47
CA ALA A 85 6.42 20.24 4.12
C ALA A 85 6.93 19.23 3.09
N GLU A 86 6.61 17.93 3.25
CA GLU A 86 6.95 16.89 2.25
C GLU A 86 6.30 17.21 0.88
N ALA A 87 5.07 17.70 0.88
CA ALA A 87 4.37 18.12 -0.34
C ALA A 87 4.91 19.43 -0.93
N GLY A 88 5.68 20.24 -0.17
CA GLY A 88 6.08 21.59 -0.56
C GLY A 88 4.89 22.52 -0.69
N MET A 89 3.93 22.45 0.24
CA MET A 89 2.68 23.21 0.24
C MET A 89 2.45 23.91 1.58
N SER A 90 1.64 24.98 1.58
CA SER A 90 1.11 25.52 2.84
C SER A 90 0.13 24.52 3.46
N ARG A 91 -0.01 24.53 4.80
CA ARG A 91 -0.92 23.62 5.53
C ARG A 91 -2.35 23.64 5.03
N SER A 92 -2.91 24.85 4.87
CA SER A 92 -4.30 25.03 4.42
C SER A 92 -4.51 24.46 3.01
N ARG A 93 -3.61 24.76 2.08
CA ARG A 93 -3.67 24.25 0.70
C ARG A 93 -3.48 22.75 0.66
N PHE A 94 -2.53 22.19 1.42
CA PHE A 94 -2.30 20.77 1.51
C PHE A 94 -3.54 20.03 2.01
N MET A 95 -4.16 20.50 3.10
CA MET A 95 -5.36 19.86 3.65
C MET A 95 -6.53 19.88 2.67
N ALA A 96 -6.76 21.02 2.00
CA ALA A 96 -7.83 21.16 1.02
C ALA A 96 -7.62 20.20 -0.17
N ASP A 97 -6.46 20.28 -0.83
CA ASP A 97 -6.14 19.48 -2.02
C ASP A 97 -6.08 17.97 -1.68
N PHE A 98 -5.57 17.61 -0.48
CA PHE A 98 -5.52 16.22 -0.05
C PHE A 98 -6.92 15.65 0.17
N THR A 99 -7.79 16.37 0.89
CA THR A 99 -9.15 15.91 1.17
C THR A 99 -9.99 15.83 -0.10
N ASP A 100 -9.87 16.82 -0.98
CA ASP A 100 -10.58 16.85 -2.27
C ASP A 100 -10.19 15.66 -3.15
N ARG A 101 -8.89 15.37 -3.27
CA ARG A 101 -8.40 14.35 -4.18
C ARG A 101 -8.36 12.94 -3.61
N ILE A 102 -8.13 12.77 -2.31
CA ILE A 102 -8.07 11.45 -1.66
C ILE A 102 -9.43 11.05 -1.08
N GLY A 103 -10.31 12.02 -0.78
CA GLY A 103 -11.62 11.76 -0.18
C GLY A 103 -11.58 11.60 1.35
N THR A 104 -10.41 11.78 1.98
CA THR A 104 -10.26 11.71 3.45
C THR A 104 -9.18 12.67 3.94
N SER A 105 -9.20 13.01 5.24
CA SER A 105 -8.18 13.90 5.80
C SER A 105 -6.79 13.22 5.86
N PRO A 106 -5.68 13.99 5.79
CA PRO A 106 -4.34 13.43 5.76
C PRO A 106 -4.02 12.49 6.95
N LEU A 107 -4.39 12.87 8.18
CA LEU A 107 -4.13 12.05 9.37
C LEU A 107 -5.06 10.83 9.46
N ALA A 108 -6.27 10.92 8.93
CA ALA A 108 -7.15 9.76 8.80
C ALA A 108 -6.55 8.76 7.80
N TYR A 109 -6.03 9.24 6.66
CA TYR A 109 -5.31 8.40 5.69
C TYR A 109 -4.09 7.70 6.31
N VAL A 110 -3.25 8.42 7.06
CA VAL A 110 -2.11 7.80 7.81
C VAL A 110 -2.61 6.70 8.73
N THR A 111 -3.71 6.94 9.44
CA THR A 111 -4.30 5.95 10.34
C THR A 111 -4.80 4.72 9.58
N GLN A 112 -5.52 4.91 8.48
CA GLN A 112 -6.00 3.81 7.62
C GLN A 112 -4.85 2.98 7.08
N TRP A 113 -3.79 3.62 6.58
CA TRP A 113 -2.59 2.95 6.09
C TRP A 113 -1.91 2.11 7.16
N ARG A 114 -1.72 2.67 8.37
CA ARG A 114 -1.19 1.95 9.53
C ARG A 114 -2.03 0.73 9.91
N MET A 115 -3.36 0.87 9.90
CA MET A 115 -4.27 -0.24 10.21
C MET A 115 -4.17 -1.36 9.17
N GLY A 116 -4.07 -1.02 7.89
CA GLY A 116 -3.86 -2.00 6.81
C GLY A 116 -2.55 -2.78 6.98
N LEU A 117 -1.43 -2.09 7.25
CA LEU A 117 -0.14 -2.74 7.48
C LEU A 117 -0.14 -3.62 8.72
N ALA A 118 -0.74 -3.15 9.82
CA ALA A 118 -0.87 -3.94 11.04
C ALA A 118 -1.75 -5.18 10.83
N HIS A 119 -2.80 -5.08 10.01
CA HIS A 119 -3.64 -6.22 9.66
C HIS A 119 -2.84 -7.30 8.93
N VAL A 120 -2.03 -6.91 7.95
CA VAL A 120 -1.13 -7.84 7.25
C VAL A 120 -0.16 -8.50 8.22
N ALA A 121 0.48 -7.72 9.11
CA ALA A 121 1.42 -8.26 10.09
C ALA A 121 0.77 -9.27 11.05
N LEU A 122 -0.44 -8.98 11.53
CA LEU A 122 -1.20 -9.90 12.39
C LEU A 122 -1.56 -11.21 11.67
N ASN A 123 -1.98 -11.12 10.41
CA ASN A 123 -2.27 -12.31 9.58
C ASN A 123 -1.02 -13.15 9.30
N GLN A 124 0.17 -12.55 9.36
CA GLN A 124 1.47 -13.22 9.24
C GLN A 124 1.97 -13.77 10.59
N GLY A 125 1.16 -13.70 11.65
CA GLY A 125 1.50 -14.25 12.96
C GLY A 125 2.21 -13.29 13.91
N ALA A 126 2.33 -12.01 13.58
CA ALA A 126 2.89 -11.02 14.50
C ALA A 126 2.02 -10.87 15.76
N SER A 127 2.64 -10.62 16.91
CA SER A 127 1.89 -10.26 18.12
C SER A 127 1.23 -8.90 17.95
N VAL A 128 0.12 -8.67 18.69
CA VAL A 128 -0.55 -7.35 18.72
C VAL A 128 0.40 -6.24 19.15
N ARG A 129 1.35 -6.53 20.03
CA ARG A 129 2.38 -5.58 20.49
C ARG A 129 3.34 -5.22 19.36
N ASP A 130 3.82 -6.22 18.61
CA ASP A 130 4.79 -6.01 17.54
C ASP A 130 4.14 -5.31 16.35
N ALA A 131 2.92 -5.72 15.97
CA ALA A 131 2.14 -5.05 14.95
C ALA A 131 1.86 -3.57 15.31
N ALA A 132 1.51 -3.27 16.57
CA ALA A 132 1.33 -1.90 17.04
C ALA A 132 2.62 -1.08 16.91
N ARG A 133 3.75 -1.64 17.35
CA ARG A 133 5.06 -0.97 17.32
C ARG A 133 5.52 -0.72 15.88
N SER A 134 5.35 -1.69 14.98
CA SER A 134 5.78 -1.57 13.58
C SER A 134 5.08 -0.43 12.82
N VAL A 135 3.89 -0.03 13.26
CA VAL A 135 3.12 1.06 12.65
C VAL A 135 3.10 2.35 13.51
N GLY A 136 3.99 2.43 14.53
CA GLY A 136 4.26 3.67 15.27
C GLY A 136 3.28 3.95 16.43
N TYR A 137 2.66 2.92 17.03
CA TYR A 137 1.94 3.06 18.29
C TYR A 137 2.85 2.70 19.48
N GLU A 138 3.02 3.63 20.39
CA GLU A 138 3.84 3.44 21.60
C GLU A 138 3.20 2.43 22.57
N THR A 139 1.86 2.39 22.60
CA THR A 139 1.12 1.52 23.53
C THR A 139 0.12 0.62 22.79
N ALA A 140 0.04 -0.63 23.22
CA ALA A 140 -0.97 -1.57 22.72
C ALA A 140 -2.41 -1.09 23.00
N ALA A 141 -2.64 -0.33 24.05
CA ALA A 141 -3.95 0.24 24.36
C ALA A 141 -4.36 1.31 23.35
N GLY A 142 -3.44 2.20 22.97
CA GLY A 142 -3.66 3.22 21.92
C GLY A 142 -3.96 2.58 20.57
N PHE A 143 -3.18 1.56 20.21
CA PHE A 143 -3.39 0.77 19.01
C PHE A 143 -4.76 0.07 18.99
N ARG A 144 -5.13 -0.64 20.06
CA ARG A 144 -6.43 -1.33 20.12
C ARG A 144 -7.61 -0.37 19.98
N ARG A 145 -7.54 0.84 20.56
CA ARG A 145 -8.58 1.87 20.36
C ARG A 145 -8.68 2.33 18.91
N ALA A 146 -7.55 2.56 18.26
CA ALA A 146 -7.53 2.94 16.85
C ALA A 146 -8.04 1.80 15.95
N TRP A 147 -7.62 0.58 16.24
CA TRP A 147 -8.07 -0.63 15.55
C TRP A 147 -9.59 -0.84 15.67
N LEU A 148 -10.12 -0.79 16.88
CA LEU A 148 -11.56 -0.94 17.12
C LEU A 148 -12.38 0.12 16.37
N ARG A 149 -11.92 1.35 16.33
CA ARG A 149 -12.58 2.43 15.55
C ARG A 149 -12.55 2.17 14.05
N HIS A 150 -11.50 1.51 13.55
CA HIS A 150 -11.32 1.28 12.12
C HIS A 150 -12.04 0.02 11.63
N PHE A 151 -11.95 -1.09 12.38
CA PHE A 151 -12.48 -2.40 11.98
C PHE A 151 -13.76 -2.81 12.71
N GLY A 152 -14.19 -2.09 13.74
CA GLY A 152 -15.37 -2.43 14.54
C GLY A 152 -15.20 -3.64 15.49
N ALA A 153 -14.04 -4.30 15.47
CA ALA A 153 -13.72 -5.46 16.31
C ALA A 153 -12.30 -5.35 16.88
N LEU A 154 -11.99 -6.11 17.92
CA LEU A 154 -10.64 -6.15 18.49
C LEU A 154 -9.68 -6.93 17.58
N PRO A 155 -8.37 -6.58 17.54
CA PRO A 155 -7.39 -7.33 16.79
C PRO A 155 -7.21 -8.73 17.40
N LEU A 156 -7.43 -9.76 16.61
CA LEU A 156 -7.10 -11.13 16.97
C LEU A 156 -5.68 -11.40 16.40
N ALA A 157 -4.76 -11.80 17.28
CA ALA A 157 -3.51 -12.41 16.82
C ALA A 157 -3.88 -13.72 16.13
N ALA A 158 -3.36 -13.98 14.93
CA ALA A 158 -3.46 -15.32 14.36
C ALA A 158 -2.87 -16.31 15.37
N ALA A 159 -3.56 -17.42 15.61
CA ALA A 159 -2.97 -18.51 16.38
C ALA A 159 -1.63 -18.88 15.72
N PRO A 160 -0.55 -19.09 16.48
CA PRO A 160 0.70 -19.51 15.90
C PRO A 160 0.43 -20.74 15.05
N ALA A 161 0.87 -20.71 13.79
CA ALA A 161 0.79 -21.86 12.92
C ALA A 161 1.58 -22.98 13.62
N ASP A 162 0.88 -24.04 14.00
CA ASP A 162 1.44 -25.20 14.70
C ASP A 162 2.38 -25.91 13.72
N HIS A 163 3.66 -25.54 13.75
CA HIS A 163 4.73 -26.22 13.02
C HIS A 163 5.14 -27.50 13.73
N THR A 164 4.16 -28.31 14.16
CA THR A 164 4.40 -29.71 14.45
C THR A 164 4.24 -30.54 13.18
N ALA A 165 5.11 -30.29 12.22
CA ALA A 165 5.43 -31.30 11.22
C ALA A 165 6.23 -32.41 11.95
N GLN A 166 5.56 -33.46 12.36
CA GLN A 166 6.20 -34.69 12.80
C GLN A 166 7.07 -35.23 11.65
N PRO A 167 8.35 -35.60 11.91
CA PRO A 167 9.11 -36.28 10.92
C PRO A 167 8.51 -37.68 10.75
N PHE A 168 8.18 -38.02 9.52
CA PHE A 168 7.86 -39.40 9.14
C PHE A 168 9.08 -40.30 9.44
N THR A 169 8.89 -41.26 10.32
CA THR A 169 9.77 -42.41 10.52
C THR A 169 9.57 -43.41 9.39
#